data_866041f866b72940bf7eebf1fcce70cb
#
_entry.id   866041f866b72940bf7eebf1fcce70cb
#
_cell.length_a   1.000
_cell.length_b   1.000
_cell.length_c   1.000
_cell.angle_alpha   90.00
_cell.angle_beta   90.00
_cell.angle_gamma   90.00
#
_symmetry.space_group_name_H-M   'P 1'
#
loop_
_entity.id
_entity.type
_entity.pdbx_description
1 polymer ?
#
loop_
_entity_poly.entity_id
_entity_poly.type
_entity_poly.pdbx_seq_one_letter_code
_entity_poly.pdbx_strand_id
1 'polypeptide(L)'
;MLLQSDFFTEADGQAVAVENPGARGEVLLVCEHASRRMPVRYGNLGLSDDVLASHIAWDPGALAVAQRMSKSLDATLIHQRFSRLIYDCNRPPEAADAMRDVSEIFRIPGNENLSDAEKERRTAALYIPFYDRIQNEIVTRAGRGQPTALVTIHSFTPVYFGKQRQVEIGILHDRDSRLADRMLAAAADTKIYRVERNEPYGPADGVTHTLEVHALPGGLLNVMIEIRNDLIIDEIGQGVAADFLTGLLRESLANIQR
;
A
#
# COMPACT_ATOMS: atom_id res chain seq x y z
N MET A 1 20.79 -11.09 -16.24
CA MET A 1 20.00 -11.41 -15.02
C MET A 1 20.92 -11.16 -13.83
N LEU A 2 20.94 -9.93 -13.28
CA LEU A 2 21.66 -9.62 -12.04
C LEU A 2 20.93 -10.35 -10.92
N LEU A 3 21.64 -11.22 -10.21
CA LEU A 3 21.09 -12.05 -9.15
C LEU A 3 20.64 -11.15 -7.99
N GLN A 4 19.42 -11.34 -7.49
CA GLN A 4 18.91 -10.70 -6.26
C GLN A 4 19.87 -10.88 -5.06
N SER A 5 20.75 -11.92 -5.13
CA SER A 5 21.75 -12.23 -4.14
C SER A 5 22.75 -11.10 -3.81
N ASP A 6 22.94 -10.14 -4.73
CA ASP A 6 23.92 -9.07 -4.56
C ASP A 6 23.31 -7.76 -4.06
N PHE A 7 21.98 -7.67 -4.00
CA PHE A 7 21.27 -6.47 -3.52
C PHE A 7 21.02 -6.51 -2.02
N PHE A 8 20.61 -7.65 -1.50
CA PHE A 8 20.31 -7.86 -0.09
C PHE A 8 21.39 -8.70 0.58
N THR A 9 21.70 -8.36 1.82
CA THR A 9 22.48 -9.21 2.72
C THR A 9 21.59 -10.28 3.33
N GLU A 10 22.17 -11.30 3.96
CA GLU A 10 21.41 -12.29 4.72
C GLU A 10 20.56 -11.63 5.82
N ALA A 11 21.08 -10.57 6.45
CA ALA A 11 20.35 -9.78 7.46
C ALA A 11 19.16 -9.01 6.89
N ASP A 12 19.19 -8.65 5.61
CA ASP A 12 18.07 -7.98 4.95
C ASP A 12 16.91 -8.95 4.69
N GLY A 13 17.21 -10.17 4.29
CA GLY A 13 16.22 -11.14 3.86
C GLY A 13 15.51 -10.73 2.55
N GLN A 14 14.30 -11.21 2.34
CA GLN A 14 13.53 -10.93 1.12
C GLN A 14 12.85 -9.56 1.18
N ALA A 15 12.62 -8.94 0.00
CA ALA A 15 11.93 -7.66 -0.11
C ALA A 15 10.43 -7.77 0.22
N VAL A 16 9.82 -8.88 -0.14
CA VAL A 16 8.36 -9.09 -0.05
C VAL A 16 8.06 -10.08 1.04
N ALA A 17 7.03 -9.79 1.83
CA ALA A 17 6.45 -10.74 2.78
C ALA A 17 5.02 -11.09 2.38
N VAL A 18 4.62 -12.30 2.74
CA VAL A 18 3.27 -12.83 2.54
C VAL A 18 2.77 -13.39 3.86
N GLU A 19 1.66 -12.87 4.30
CA GLU A 19 0.97 -13.35 5.49
C GLU A 19 -0.33 -14.05 5.09
N ASN A 20 -0.76 -15.02 5.89
CA ASN A 20 -1.92 -15.87 5.62
C ASN A 20 -1.94 -16.44 4.19
N PRO A 21 -0.86 -17.13 3.75
CA PRO A 21 -0.82 -17.71 2.41
C PRO A 21 -1.86 -18.81 2.28
N GLY A 22 -2.57 -18.82 1.14
CA GLY A 22 -3.62 -19.82 0.89
C GLY A 22 -4.97 -19.50 1.55
N ALA A 23 -5.15 -18.29 2.07
CA ALA A 23 -6.42 -17.78 2.56
C ALA A 23 -7.55 -17.96 1.52
N ARG A 24 -8.78 -18.21 2.00
CA ARG A 24 -9.93 -18.54 1.16
C ARG A 24 -10.93 -17.40 0.98
N GLY A 25 -10.79 -16.31 1.72
CA GLY A 25 -11.64 -15.13 1.57
C GLY A 25 -11.46 -14.48 0.20
N GLU A 26 -12.40 -13.64 -0.17
CA GLU A 26 -12.46 -13.02 -1.50
C GLU A 26 -11.47 -11.84 -1.66
N VAL A 27 -10.91 -11.34 -0.57
CA VAL A 27 -10.02 -10.17 -0.58
C VAL A 27 -8.57 -10.61 -0.71
N LEU A 28 -7.82 -9.90 -1.54
CA LEU A 28 -6.36 -9.89 -1.57
C LEU A 28 -5.90 -8.52 -1.05
N LEU A 29 -5.23 -8.52 0.09
CA LEU A 29 -4.70 -7.30 0.71
C LEU A 29 -3.27 -7.04 0.25
N VAL A 30 -2.96 -5.77 -0.02
CA VAL A 30 -1.63 -5.30 -0.38
C VAL A 30 -1.27 -4.10 0.49
N CYS A 31 0.01 -4.00 0.93
CA CYS A 31 0.51 -2.83 1.64
C CYS A 31 1.93 -2.51 1.14
N GLU A 32 2.02 -1.55 0.24
CA GLU A 32 3.25 -1.18 -0.47
C GLU A 32 4.22 -0.44 0.45
N HIS A 33 3.69 0.38 1.36
CA HIS A 33 4.47 1.26 2.23
C HIS A 33 4.49 0.75 3.69
N ALA A 34 4.55 -0.55 3.85
CA ALA A 34 4.38 -1.24 5.13
C ALA A 34 5.52 -1.01 6.14
N SER A 35 6.68 -0.53 5.70
CA SER A 35 7.89 -0.52 6.52
C SER A 35 8.79 0.67 6.24
N ARG A 36 9.46 1.16 7.30
CA ARG A 36 10.55 2.15 7.21
C ARG A 36 11.95 1.54 7.18
N ARG A 37 12.04 0.21 7.12
CA ARG A 37 13.31 -0.50 7.14
C ARG A 37 14.11 -0.20 5.88
N MET A 38 15.42 0.02 6.06
CA MET A 38 16.36 0.20 4.96
C MET A 38 17.19 -1.06 4.75
N PRO A 39 17.49 -1.45 3.49
CA PRO A 39 18.53 -2.46 3.27
C PRO A 39 19.88 -1.96 3.78
N VAL A 40 20.69 -2.85 4.34
CA VAL A 40 21.96 -2.51 5.00
C VAL A 40 22.86 -1.61 4.14
N ARG A 41 22.90 -1.87 2.83
CA ARG A 41 23.74 -1.11 1.87
C ARG A 41 23.41 0.37 1.73
N TYR A 42 22.17 0.79 2.06
CA TYR A 42 21.71 2.17 1.92
C TYR A 42 21.82 2.98 3.22
N GLY A 43 22.14 2.31 4.34
CA GLY A 43 22.16 2.98 5.64
C GLY A 43 20.85 3.69 5.90
N ASN A 44 20.93 4.97 6.20
CA ASN A 44 19.78 5.85 6.44
C ASN A 44 19.49 6.81 5.27
N LEU A 45 20.08 6.64 4.08
CA LEU A 45 20.01 7.57 2.94
C LEU A 45 20.45 9.02 3.29
N GLY A 46 21.21 9.22 4.37
CA GLY A 46 21.61 10.55 4.86
C GLY A 46 20.54 11.27 5.67
N LEU A 47 19.50 10.57 6.11
CA LEU A 47 18.40 11.10 6.91
C LEU A 47 18.61 10.83 8.40
N SER A 48 18.02 11.68 9.27
CA SER A 48 17.94 11.40 10.70
C SER A 48 16.91 10.34 11.04
N ASP A 49 17.02 9.74 12.23
CA ASP A 49 16.08 8.72 12.70
C ASP A 49 14.64 9.26 12.81
N ASP A 50 14.46 10.51 13.19
CA ASP A 50 13.14 11.15 13.27
C ASP A 50 12.48 11.28 11.90
N VAL A 51 13.26 11.63 10.88
CA VAL A 51 12.78 11.71 9.49
C VAL A 51 12.43 10.32 8.96
N LEU A 52 13.26 9.31 9.23
CA LEU A 52 12.96 7.92 8.88
C LEU A 52 11.76 7.34 9.65
N ALA A 53 11.44 7.89 10.82
CA ALA A 53 10.23 7.51 11.57
C ALA A 53 8.97 8.15 11.02
N SER A 54 9.09 9.22 10.23
CA SER A 54 7.96 9.98 9.72
C SER A 54 7.29 9.32 8.50
N HIS A 55 6.13 9.82 8.12
CA HIS A 55 5.29 9.35 7.02
C HIS A 55 5.95 9.40 5.63
N ILE A 56 7.07 10.09 5.46
CA ILE A 56 7.76 10.10 4.17
C ILE A 56 8.43 8.77 3.85
N ALA A 57 8.82 8.00 4.89
CA ALA A 57 9.54 6.73 4.73
C ALA A 57 8.61 5.50 4.64
N TRP A 58 7.42 5.58 5.19
CA TRP A 58 6.43 4.50 5.29
C TRP A 58 5.06 5.05 5.64
N ASP A 59 4.04 4.20 5.69
CA ASP A 59 2.68 4.54 6.10
C ASP A 59 2.44 4.05 7.54
N PRO A 60 2.64 4.91 8.59
CA PRO A 60 2.51 4.50 9.99
C PRO A 60 1.14 3.88 10.30
N GLY A 61 1.16 2.70 10.92
CA GLY A 61 -0.06 1.99 11.33
C GLY A 61 -0.74 1.16 10.23
N ALA A 62 -0.51 1.45 8.95
CA ALA A 62 -1.20 0.79 7.83
C ALA A 62 -1.01 -0.74 7.82
N LEU A 63 0.22 -1.23 8.00
CA LEU A 63 0.49 -2.67 8.06
C LEU A 63 -0.27 -3.35 9.21
N ALA A 64 -0.31 -2.74 10.38
CA ALA A 64 -1.00 -3.31 11.54
C ALA A 64 -2.52 -3.43 11.32
N VAL A 65 -3.12 -2.44 10.65
CA VAL A 65 -4.53 -2.51 10.21
C VAL A 65 -4.70 -3.62 9.18
N ALA A 66 -3.85 -3.68 8.14
CA ALA A 66 -3.91 -4.72 7.11
C ALA A 66 -3.78 -6.14 7.68
N GLN A 67 -2.91 -6.35 8.68
CA GLN A 67 -2.74 -7.63 9.37
C GLN A 67 -4.00 -8.07 10.15
N ARG A 68 -4.68 -7.13 10.82
CA ARG A 68 -5.94 -7.38 11.50
C ARG A 68 -7.05 -7.72 10.50
N MET A 69 -7.14 -6.95 9.40
CA MET A 69 -8.09 -7.22 8.31
C MET A 69 -7.81 -8.57 7.63
N SER A 70 -6.55 -8.94 7.41
CA SER A 70 -6.15 -10.25 6.87
C SER A 70 -6.72 -11.42 7.67
N LYS A 71 -6.61 -11.34 9.00
CA LYS A 71 -7.16 -12.35 9.91
C LYS A 71 -8.69 -12.38 9.87
N SER A 72 -9.32 -11.21 9.94
CA SER A 72 -10.78 -11.10 9.99
C SER A 72 -11.45 -11.51 8.68
N LEU A 73 -10.83 -11.21 7.52
CA LEU A 73 -11.38 -11.50 6.18
C LEU A 73 -10.94 -12.86 5.63
N ASP A 74 -10.10 -13.61 6.34
CA ASP A 74 -9.38 -14.78 5.81
C ASP A 74 -8.71 -14.42 4.47
N ALA A 75 -7.95 -13.31 4.44
CA ALA A 75 -7.34 -12.72 3.26
C ALA A 75 -5.83 -12.89 3.25
N THR A 76 -5.25 -13.28 2.11
CA THR A 76 -3.80 -13.18 1.90
C THR A 76 -3.39 -11.71 1.93
N LEU A 77 -2.33 -11.39 2.67
CA LEU A 77 -1.71 -10.08 2.73
C LEU A 77 -0.31 -10.14 2.12
N ILE A 78 -0.05 -9.32 1.11
CA ILE A 78 1.27 -9.13 0.50
C ILE A 78 1.76 -7.73 0.86
N HIS A 79 2.97 -7.64 1.43
CA HIS A 79 3.49 -6.34 1.80
C HIS A 79 4.99 -6.18 1.54
N GLN A 80 5.41 -4.94 1.27
CA GLN A 80 6.80 -4.57 1.09
C GLN A 80 7.50 -4.49 2.46
N ARG A 81 8.75 -4.98 2.53
CA ARG A 81 9.52 -5.00 3.79
C ARG A 81 10.51 -3.86 3.94
N PHE A 82 10.69 -3.05 2.91
CA PHE A 82 11.61 -1.92 2.91
C PHE A 82 10.89 -0.60 2.64
N SER A 83 11.53 0.48 3.05
CA SER A 83 11.02 1.83 2.91
C SER A 83 10.75 2.23 1.46
N ARG A 84 9.64 2.93 1.23
CA ARG A 84 9.32 3.57 -0.03
C ARG A 84 10.38 4.58 -0.51
N LEU A 85 11.26 5.03 0.39
CA LEU A 85 12.37 5.91 0.03
C LEU A 85 13.43 5.21 -0.81
N ILE A 86 13.56 3.88 -0.71
CA ILE A 86 14.46 3.11 -1.60
C ILE A 86 13.78 2.93 -2.97
N TYR A 87 12.52 2.53 -2.96
CA TYR A 87 11.67 2.40 -4.14
C TYR A 87 10.20 2.42 -3.71
N ASP A 88 9.41 3.33 -4.27
CA ASP A 88 7.97 3.37 -4.07
C ASP A 88 7.28 2.34 -4.97
N CYS A 89 6.91 1.17 -4.41
CA CYS A 89 6.29 0.08 -5.17
C CYS A 89 4.88 0.41 -5.71
N ASN A 90 4.30 1.52 -5.29
CA ASN A 90 3.07 2.06 -5.88
C ASN A 90 3.38 3.12 -6.97
N ARG A 91 4.54 3.01 -7.62
CA ARG A 91 4.95 3.84 -8.78
C ARG A 91 5.56 2.96 -9.85
N PRO A 92 5.27 3.22 -11.15
CA PRO A 92 5.92 2.51 -12.23
C PRO A 92 7.41 2.88 -12.32
N PRO A 93 8.26 2.03 -12.93
CA PRO A 93 9.70 2.26 -13.01
C PRO A 93 10.13 3.55 -13.69
N GLU A 94 9.34 4.04 -14.63
CA GLU A 94 9.56 5.28 -15.37
C GLU A 94 9.14 6.55 -14.62
N ALA A 95 8.41 6.41 -13.51
CA ALA A 95 7.97 7.56 -12.73
C ALA A 95 9.15 8.24 -12.04
N ALA A 96 9.25 9.54 -12.19
CA ALA A 96 10.31 10.34 -11.56
C ALA A 96 10.29 10.25 -10.03
N ASP A 97 9.12 9.99 -9.46
CA ASP A 97 8.90 9.90 -8.00
C ASP A 97 8.91 8.47 -7.45
N ALA A 98 9.27 7.46 -8.27
CA ALA A 98 9.50 6.10 -7.78
C ALA A 98 10.70 6.02 -6.81
N MET A 99 11.69 6.90 -6.98
CA MET A 99 12.90 7.01 -6.14
C MET A 99 13.19 8.50 -5.91
N ARG A 100 12.26 9.19 -5.24
CA ARG A 100 12.31 10.66 -5.08
C ARG A 100 13.50 11.13 -4.26
N ASP A 101 14.12 12.23 -4.66
CA ASP A 101 15.17 12.94 -3.95
C ASP A 101 14.64 14.01 -3.00
N VAL A 102 13.35 14.35 -3.11
CA VAL A 102 12.62 15.24 -2.20
C VAL A 102 11.26 14.64 -1.89
N SER A 103 10.89 14.57 -0.62
CA SER A 103 9.56 14.20 -0.16
C SER A 103 9.04 15.24 0.81
N GLU A 104 7.93 15.90 0.45
CA GLU A 104 7.39 17.08 1.13
C GLU A 104 8.48 18.18 1.25
N ILE A 105 8.99 18.44 2.44
CA ILE A 105 10.06 19.43 2.69
C ILE A 105 11.44 18.80 2.89
N PHE A 106 11.51 17.47 2.88
CA PHE A 106 12.74 16.73 3.21
C PHE A 106 13.51 16.38 1.95
N ARG A 107 14.78 16.77 1.90
CA ARG A 107 15.74 16.25 0.91
C ARG A 107 16.23 14.87 1.34
N ILE A 108 16.40 13.98 0.38
CA ILE A 108 16.86 12.59 0.59
C ILE A 108 18.24 12.45 -0.09
N PRO A 109 19.34 12.73 0.63
CA PRO A 109 20.67 12.81 0.01
C PRO A 109 21.06 11.55 -0.74
N GLY A 110 20.71 10.36 -0.21
CA GLY A 110 21.00 9.07 -0.83
C GLY A 110 20.22 8.80 -2.13
N ASN A 111 19.30 9.68 -2.53
CA ASN A 111 18.54 9.60 -3.78
C ASN A 111 18.90 10.71 -4.77
N GLU A 112 19.80 11.63 -4.38
CA GLU A 112 20.25 12.66 -5.31
C GLU A 112 21.14 12.07 -6.41
N ASN A 113 20.90 12.47 -7.66
CA ASN A 113 21.69 12.08 -8.81
C ASN A 113 21.88 10.56 -8.99
N LEU A 114 20.84 9.77 -8.74
CA LEU A 114 20.88 8.32 -8.98
C LEU A 114 21.23 8.02 -10.45
N SER A 115 22.23 7.16 -10.65
CA SER A 115 22.54 6.65 -11.99
C SER A 115 21.42 5.70 -12.47
N ASP A 116 21.29 5.55 -13.78
CA ASP A 116 20.31 4.63 -14.38
C ASP A 116 20.57 3.19 -13.92
N ALA A 117 21.85 2.78 -13.81
CA ALA A 117 22.21 1.47 -13.28
C ALA A 117 21.74 1.24 -11.82
N GLU A 118 21.73 2.29 -10.98
CA GLU A 118 21.22 2.19 -9.61
C GLU A 118 19.69 2.14 -9.59
N LYS A 119 19.01 2.91 -10.45
CA LYS A 119 17.56 2.84 -10.60
C LYS A 119 17.11 1.45 -11.07
N GLU A 120 17.77 0.91 -12.10
CA GLU A 120 17.51 -0.45 -12.60
C GLU A 120 17.73 -1.50 -11.51
N ARG A 121 18.79 -1.36 -10.72
CA ARG A 121 19.09 -2.28 -9.61
C ARG A 121 17.99 -2.28 -8.55
N ARG A 122 17.52 -1.10 -8.13
CA ARG A 122 16.42 -0.97 -7.15
C ARG A 122 15.10 -1.50 -7.71
N THR A 123 14.81 -1.20 -8.97
CA THR A 123 13.64 -1.74 -9.67
C THR A 123 13.65 -3.26 -9.69
N ALA A 124 14.78 -3.86 -10.07
CA ALA A 124 14.93 -5.33 -10.14
C ALA A 124 14.84 -6.01 -8.77
N ALA A 125 15.30 -5.32 -7.71
CA ALA A 125 15.34 -5.91 -6.37
C ALA A 125 14.06 -5.72 -5.56
N LEU A 126 13.31 -4.64 -5.80
CA LEU A 126 12.16 -4.24 -4.97
C LEU A 126 10.84 -4.30 -5.74
N TYR A 127 10.77 -3.58 -6.86
CA TYR A 127 9.52 -3.47 -7.62
C TYR A 127 9.14 -4.78 -8.31
N ILE A 128 10.04 -5.35 -9.10
CA ILE A 128 9.75 -6.57 -9.88
C ILE A 128 9.29 -7.73 -8.98
N PRO A 129 10.00 -8.07 -7.88
CA PRO A 129 9.55 -9.15 -6.99
C PRO A 129 8.20 -8.87 -6.32
N PHE A 130 7.92 -7.61 -6.01
CA PHE A 130 6.64 -7.21 -5.40
C PHE A 130 5.50 -7.32 -6.42
N TYR A 131 5.70 -6.78 -7.62
CA TYR A 131 4.77 -6.91 -8.75
C TYR A 131 4.47 -8.38 -9.06
N ASP A 132 5.52 -9.19 -9.26
CA ASP A 132 5.39 -10.61 -9.60
C ASP A 132 4.66 -11.38 -8.50
N ARG A 133 4.89 -11.04 -7.22
CA ARG A 133 4.22 -11.72 -6.12
C ARG A 133 2.72 -11.47 -6.11
N ILE A 134 2.28 -10.24 -6.34
CA ILE A 134 0.86 -9.89 -6.44
C ILE A 134 0.24 -10.59 -7.65
N GLN A 135 0.87 -10.49 -8.80
CA GLN A 135 0.39 -11.10 -10.04
C GLN A 135 0.24 -12.62 -9.93
N ASN A 136 1.24 -13.28 -9.35
CA ASN A 136 1.21 -14.72 -9.14
C ASN A 136 0.10 -15.15 -8.17
N GLU A 137 -0.18 -14.37 -7.14
CA GLU A 137 -1.29 -14.64 -6.23
C GLU A 137 -2.64 -14.52 -6.95
N ILE A 138 -2.84 -13.48 -7.75
CA ILE A 138 -4.06 -13.29 -8.56
C ILE A 138 -4.27 -14.47 -9.51
N VAL A 139 -3.22 -14.87 -10.25
CA VAL A 139 -3.28 -16.02 -11.17
C VAL A 139 -3.59 -17.32 -10.42
N THR A 140 -2.97 -17.53 -9.26
CA THR A 140 -3.19 -18.73 -8.43
C THR A 140 -4.64 -18.80 -7.94
N ARG A 141 -5.20 -17.68 -7.48
CA ARG A 141 -6.59 -17.57 -7.03
C ARG A 141 -7.56 -17.82 -8.18
N ALA A 142 -7.31 -17.20 -9.35
CA ALA A 142 -8.11 -17.43 -10.55
C ALA A 142 -8.10 -18.91 -10.98
N GLY A 143 -6.95 -19.56 -10.94
CA GLY A 143 -6.81 -21.01 -11.24
C GLY A 143 -7.59 -21.93 -10.28
N ARG A 144 -7.94 -21.44 -9.09
CA ARG A 144 -8.80 -22.13 -8.11
C ARG A 144 -10.28 -21.74 -8.22
N GLY A 145 -10.64 -20.85 -9.15
CA GLY A 145 -11.98 -20.28 -9.23
C GLY A 145 -12.35 -19.40 -8.03
N GLN A 146 -11.35 -18.87 -7.33
CA GLN A 146 -11.54 -18.05 -6.14
C GLN A 146 -11.77 -16.60 -6.55
N PRO A 147 -12.93 -16.00 -6.24
CA PRO A 147 -13.18 -14.59 -6.47
C PRO A 147 -12.09 -13.71 -5.81
N THR A 148 -11.75 -12.62 -6.45
CA THR A 148 -10.70 -11.73 -5.92
C THR A 148 -11.10 -10.27 -6.03
N ALA A 149 -11.11 -9.57 -4.89
CA ALA A 149 -11.13 -8.12 -4.80
C ALA A 149 -9.75 -7.66 -4.30
N LEU A 150 -9.07 -6.81 -5.08
CA LEU A 150 -7.77 -6.25 -4.71
C LEU A 150 -7.96 -5.00 -3.85
N VAL A 151 -7.43 -5.02 -2.64
CA VAL A 151 -7.55 -3.91 -1.69
C VAL A 151 -6.17 -3.50 -1.21
N THR A 152 -5.77 -2.25 -1.45
CA THR A 152 -4.51 -1.72 -0.93
C THR A 152 -4.75 -0.87 0.31
N ILE A 153 -3.85 -0.99 1.30
CA ILE A 153 -3.99 -0.31 2.60
C ILE A 153 -2.83 0.65 2.81
N HIS A 154 -3.17 1.91 2.98
CA HIS A 154 -2.25 3.01 3.17
C HIS A 154 -2.61 3.88 4.37
N SER A 155 -1.71 4.78 4.73
CA SER A 155 -2.03 5.84 5.67
C SER A 155 -1.36 7.17 5.29
N PHE A 156 -2.01 8.27 5.63
CA PHE A 156 -1.56 9.62 5.32
C PHE A 156 -1.45 10.49 6.57
N THR A 157 -0.62 11.54 6.48
CA THR A 157 -0.43 12.50 7.57
C THR A 157 -1.63 13.45 7.73
N PRO A 158 -2.05 13.79 8.99
CA PRO A 158 -3.12 14.75 9.24
C PRO A 158 -2.78 16.18 8.80
N VAL A 159 -1.50 16.51 8.68
CA VAL A 159 -1.02 17.84 8.25
C VAL A 159 -0.07 17.65 7.08
N TYR A 160 -0.31 18.35 5.98
CA TYR A 160 0.52 18.30 4.78
C TYR A 160 0.81 19.72 4.28
N PHE A 161 2.07 20.07 4.10
CA PHE A 161 2.52 21.44 3.82
C PHE A 161 1.85 22.48 4.75
N GLY A 162 1.73 22.16 6.05
CA GLY A 162 1.13 23.01 7.06
C GLY A 162 -0.41 23.12 7.01
N LYS A 163 -1.07 22.39 6.12
CA LYS A 163 -2.54 22.38 5.99
C LYS A 163 -3.13 21.15 6.65
N GLN A 164 -4.11 21.38 7.55
CA GLN A 164 -4.87 20.30 8.19
C GLN A 164 -5.77 19.60 7.20
N ARG A 165 -5.71 18.27 7.15
CA ARG A 165 -6.60 17.40 6.40
C ARG A 165 -7.80 16.99 7.26
N GLN A 166 -9.00 17.19 6.73
CA GLN A 166 -10.24 16.90 7.45
C GLN A 166 -10.73 15.46 7.23
N VAL A 167 -10.40 14.86 6.08
CA VAL A 167 -10.72 13.48 5.77
C VAL A 167 -10.03 12.55 6.77
N GLU A 168 -10.74 11.51 7.21
CA GLU A 168 -10.23 10.51 8.14
C GLU A 168 -9.94 9.19 7.45
N ILE A 169 -10.80 8.80 6.50
CA ILE A 169 -10.62 7.65 5.64
C ILE A 169 -10.93 8.04 4.20
N GLY A 170 -9.99 7.84 3.31
CA GLY A 170 -10.16 7.94 1.87
C GLY A 170 -10.49 6.58 1.26
N ILE A 171 -11.53 6.53 0.43
CA ILE A 171 -11.86 5.39 -0.42
C ILE A 171 -11.51 5.79 -1.85
N LEU A 172 -10.37 5.30 -2.33
CA LEU A 172 -9.80 5.70 -3.61
C LEU A 172 -10.02 4.62 -4.67
N HIS A 173 -10.31 5.06 -5.86
CA HIS A 173 -10.44 4.20 -7.04
C HIS A 173 -9.91 4.92 -8.28
N ASP A 174 -9.52 4.16 -9.26
CA ASP A 174 -9.22 4.65 -10.61
C ASP A 174 -10.50 4.60 -11.50
N ARG A 175 -10.44 3.99 -12.69
CA ARG A 175 -11.56 3.90 -13.63
C ARG A 175 -12.69 2.97 -13.16
N ASP A 176 -12.40 2.01 -12.31
CA ASP A 176 -13.38 1.08 -11.76
C ASP A 176 -13.79 1.52 -10.35
N SER A 177 -14.97 2.09 -10.23
CA SER A 177 -15.53 2.57 -8.96
C SER A 177 -16.47 1.57 -8.27
N ARG A 178 -16.73 0.40 -8.87
CA ARG A 178 -17.77 -0.53 -8.39
C ARG A 178 -17.69 -0.84 -6.89
N LEU A 179 -16.49 -1.19 -6.41
CA LEU A 179 -16.30 -1.48 -4.98
C LEU A 179 -16.31 -0.20 -4.14
N ALA A 180 -15.65 0.85 -4.61
CA ALA A 180 -15.63 2.14 -3.92
C ALA A 180 -17.02 2.74 -3.74
N ASP A 181 -17.89 2.67 -4.77
CA ASP A 181 -19.26 3.17 -4.69
C ASP A 181 -20.06 2.47 -3.60
N ARG A 182 -19.90 1.15 -3.47
CA ARG A 182 -20.58 0.37 -2.41
C ARG A 182 -20.02 0.68 -1.02
N MET A 183 -18.71 0.80 -0.90
CA MET A 183 -18.09 1.14 0.38
C MET A 183 -18.49 2.54 0.85
N LEU A 184 -18.54 3.52 -0.05
CA LEU A 184 -18.96 4.88 0.27
C LEU A 184 -20.44 4.93 0.64
N ALA A 185 -21.30 4.17 -0.05
CA ALA A 185 -22.72 4.07 0.31
C ALA A 185 -22.91 3.44 1.70
N ALA A 186 -22.19 2.35 2.01
CA ALA A 186 -22.23 1.71 3.34
C ALA A 186 -21.66 2.63 4.44
N ALA A 187 -20.67 3.45 4.11
CA ALA A 187 -20.08 4.40 5.06
C ALA A 187 -20.98 5.61 5.33
N ALA A 188 -21.88 5.98 4.44
CA ALA A 188 -22.69 7.21 4.54
C ALA A 188 -23.57 7.24 5.80
N ASP A 189 -24.05 6.08 6.25
CA ASP A 189 -24.92 5.95 7.43
C ASP A 189 -24.13 5.86 8.74
N THR A 190 -22.79 5.75 8.67
CA THR A 190 -21.94 5.66 9.86
C THR A 190 -21.44 7.05 10.26
N LYS A 191 -21.28 7.26 11.58
CA LYS A 191 -20.67 8.49 12.13
C LYS A 191 -19.31 8.21 12.79
N ILE A 192 -18.72 7.04 12.50
CA ILE A 192 -17.47 6.61 13.13
C ILE A 192 -16.29 7.39 12.56
N TYR A 193 -16.24 7.52 11.23
CA TYR A 193 -15.21 8.26 10.53
C TYR A 193 -15.80 9.15 9.44
N ARG A 194 -15.09 10.25 9.14
CA ARG A 194 -15.32 11.05 7.95
C ARG A 194 -14.69 10.37 6.74
N VAL A 195 -15.54 9.67 5.97
CA VAL A 195 -15.12 8.89 4.80
C VAL A 195 -15.38 9.69 3.53
N GLU A 196 -14.35 9.84 2.67
CA GLU A 196 -14.47 10.63 1.44
C GLU A 196 -13.90 9.86 0.23
N ARG A 197 -14.44 10.17 -0.96
CA ARG A 197 -14.02 9.59 -2.24
C ARG A 197 -12.77 10.30 -2.75
N ASN A 198 -11.74 9.53 -3.15
CA ASN A 198 -10.54 10.07 -3.79
C ASN A 198 -9.95 11.28 -3.03
N GLU A 199 -9.92 11.16 -1.70
CA GLU A 199 -9.31 12.12 -0.76
C GLU A 199 -8.41 11.36 0.23
N PRO A 200 -7.27 11.91 0.63
CA PRO A 200 -6.71 13.21 0.26
C PRO A 200 -5.93 13.17 -1.06
N TYR A 201 -5.96 12.07 -1.76
CA TYR A 201 -5.33 11.81 -3.06
C TYR A 201 -6.35 11.21 -4.02
N GLY A 202 -6.08 11.33 -5.32
CA GLY A 202 -6.89 10.72 -6.36
C GLY A 202 -6.05 10.19 -7.53
N PRO A 203 -6.67 9.65 -8.59
CA PRO A 203 -5.95 9.10 -9.74
C PRO A 203 -4.98 10.09 -10.40
N ALA A 204 -5.32 11.38 -10.40
CA ALA A 204 -4.46 12.44 -10.96
C ALA A 204 -3.10 12.59 -10.24
N ASP A 205 -3.00 12.09 -9.00
CA ASP A 205 -1.76 12.11 -8.21
C ASP A 205 -0.89 10.87 -8.47
N GLY A 206 -1.30 9.97 -9.38
CA GLY A 206 -0.57 8.75 -9.75
C GLY A 206 -0.48 7.72 -8.62
N VAL A 207 -1.39 7.76 -7.64
CA VAL A 207 -1.36 6.87 -6.46
C VAL A 207 -2.04 5.52 -6.70
N THR A 208 -2.67 5.32 -7.85
CA THR A 208 -3.47 4.12 -8.16
C THR A 208 -2.73 3.05 -8.94
N HIS A 209 -1.40 3.15 -9.07
CA HIS A 209 -0.59 2.26 -9.90
C HIS A 209 -0.84 0.76 -9.64
N THR A 210 -0.85 0.32 -8.38
CA THR A 210 -1.11 -1.09 -8.05
C THR A 210 -2.49 -1.55 -8.55
N LEU A 211 -3.52 -0.70 -8.44
CA LEU A 211 -4.85 -1.01 -8.96
C LEU A 211 -4.86 -1.09 -10.50
N GLU A 212 -4.16 -0.15 -11.14
CA GLU A 212 -4.08 -0.07 -12.60
C GLU A 212 -3.44 -1.29 -13.23
N VAL A 213 -2.33 -1.76 -12.66
CA VAL A 213 -1.55 -2.84 -13.27
C VAL A 213 -2.02 -4.24 -12.89
N HIS A 214 -2.66 -4.41 -11.73
CA HIS A 214 -3.05 -5.73 -11.23
C HIS A 214 -4.55 -6.00 -11.28
N ALA A 215 -5.38 -4.98 -11.07
CA ALA A 215 -6.83 -5.20 -10.98
C ALA A 215 -7.57 -4.85 -12.27
N LEU A 216 -7.29 -3.68 -12.86
CA LEU A 216 -8.04 -3.20 -14.02
C LEU A 216 -7.94 -4.10 -15.25
N PRO A 217 -6.76 -4.68 -15.61
CA PRO A 217 -6.67 -5.54 -16.80
C PRO A 217 -7.53 -6.80 -16.71
N GLY A 218 -7.69 -7.36 -15.51
CA GLY A 218 -8.53 -8.53 -15.23
C GLY A 218 -9.97 -8.19 -14.83
N GLY A 219 -10.35 -6.91 -14.77
CA GLY A 219 -11.67 -6.48 -14.33
C GLY A 219 -11.99 -6.85 -12.88
N LEU A 220 -10.96 -7.02 -12.03
CA LEU A 220 -11.14 -7.33 -10.62
C LEU A 220 -11.76 -6.14 -9.88
N LEU A 221 -12.65 -6.43 -8.94
CA LEU A 221 -13.07 -5.44 -7.96
C LEU A 221 -11.85 -4.91 -7.23
N ASN A 222 -11.74 -3.60 -7.06
CA ASN A 222 -10.55 -3.03 -6.44
C ASN A 222 -10.85 -1.71 -5.72
N VAL A 223 -10.00 -1.39 -4.74
CA VAL A 223 -10.05 -0.13 -4.01
C VAL A 223 -8.71 0.09 -3.30
N MET A 224 -8.32 1.34 -3.18
CA MET A 224 -7.24 1.78 -2.30
C MET A 224 -7.86 2.48 -1.09
N ILE A 225 -7.40 2.12 0.08
CA ILE A 225 -7.87 2.69 1.35
C ILE A 225 -6.74 3.51 1.96
N GLU A 226 -7.03 4.77 2.23
CA GLU A 226 -6.15 5.71 2.91
C GLU A 226 -6.71 6.02 4.30
N ILE A 227 -5.90 5.85 5.34
CA ILE A 227 -6.29 6.08 6.74
C ILE A 227 -5.44 7.21 7.32
N ARG A 228 -6.06 8.22 7.91
CA ARG A 228 -5.29 9.28 8.59
C ARG A 228 -4.52 8.68 9.77
N ASN A 229 -3.19 8.78 9.73
CA ASN A 229 -2.31 7.97 10.58
C ASN A 229 -2.38 8.28 12.08
N ASP A 230 -2.83 9.49 12.45
CA ASP A 230 -3.10 9.83 13.85
C ASP A 230 -4.23 9.02 14.49
N LEU A 231 -5.10 8.39 13.69
CA LEU A 231 -6.18 7.52 14.12
C LEU A 231 -5.74 6.07 14.40
N ILE A 232 -4.55 5.70 13.92
CA ILE A 232 -4.01 4.33 13.98
C ILE A 232 -2.60 4.25 14.57
N ILE A 233 -2.26 5.18 15.48
CA ILE A 233 -0.96 5.23 16.14
C ILE A 233 -0.75 4.10 17.14
N ASP A 234 -1.83 3.54 17.68
CA ASP A 234 -1.80 2.50 18.69
C ASP A 234 -2.71 1.31 18.34
N GLU A 235 -2.62 0.26 19.14
CA GLU A 235 -3.37 -0.99 18.93
C GLU A 235 -4.89 -0.81 18.98
N ILE A 236 -5.38 0.14 19.77
CA ILE A 236 -6.82 0.40 19.91
C ILE A 236 -7.33 1.03 18.62
N GLY A 237 -6.69 2.11 18.16
CA GLY A 237 -7.06 2.79 16.92
C GLY A 237 -6.94 1.87 15.70
N GLN A 238 -5.87 1.07 15.64
CA GLN A 238 -5.69 0.05 14.58
C GLN A 238 -6.82 -0.98 14.58
N GLY A 239 -7.24 -1.43 15.78
CA GLY A 239 -8.37 -2.36 15.93
C GLY A 239 -9.67 -1.77 15.43
N VAL A 240 -10.02 -0.56 15.89
CA VAL A 240 -11.26 0.13 15.50
C VAL A 240 -11.31 0.37 13.98
N ALA A 241 -10.19 0.83 13.38
CA ALA A 241 -10.12 1.05 11.94
C ALA A 241 -10.24 -0.27 11.15
N ALA A 242 -9.55 -1.33 11.59
CA ALA A 242 -9.63 -2.64 10.93
C ALA A 242 -11.04 -3.24 10.98
N ASP A 243 -11.72 -3.16 12.11
CA ASP A 243 -13.08 -3.68 12.27
C ASP A 243 -14.07 -2.89 11.41
N PHE A 244 -13.97 -1.55 11.41
CA PHE A 244 -14.77 -0.68 10.55
C PHE A 244 -14.60 -1.01 9.07
N LEU A 245 -13.36 -1.05 8.57
CA LEU A 245 -13.05 -1.32 7.16
C LEU A 245 -13.43 -2.75 6.75
N THR A 246 -13.23 -3.72 7.64
CA THR A 246 -13.66 -5.10 7.43
C THR A 246 -15.19 -5.19 7.27
N GLY A 247 -15.93 -4.46 8.12
CA GLY A 247 -17.39 -4.37 8.03
C GLY A 247 -17.85 -3.81 6.69
N LEU A 248 -17.28 -2.66 6.29
CA LEU A 248 -17.60 -2.03 5.00
C LEU A 248 -17.30 -2.94 3.81
N LEU A 249 -16.14 -3.63 3.81
CA LEU A 249 -15.78 -4.54 2.72
C LEU A 249 -16.73 -5.73 2.63
N ARG A 250 -17.07 -6.36 3.76
CA ARG A 250 -18.01 -7.51 3.77
C ARG A 250 -19.38 -7.12 3.22
N GLU A 251 -19.93 -6.01 3.71
CA GLU A 251 -21.23 -5.50 3.26
C GLU A 251 -21.19 -5.16 1.78
N SER A 252 -20.15 -4.46 1.32
CA SER A 252 -19.99 -4.03 -0.06
C SER A 252 -19.87 -5.21 -1.02
N LEU A 253 -19.05 -6.21 -0.69
CA LEU A 253 -18.85 -7.39 -1.51
C LEU A 253 -20.12 -8.26 -1.60
N ALA A 254 -20.88 -8.37 -0.51
CA ALA A 254 -22.16 -9.11 -0.50
C ALA A 254 -23.21 -8.46 -1.40
N ASN A 255 -23.17 -7.13 -1.59
CA ASN A 255 -24.14 -6.34 -2.36
C ASN A 255 -23.73 -6.07 -3.82
N ILE A 256 -22.58 -6.55 -4.27
CA ILE A 256 -22.16 -6.51 -5.67
C ILE A 256 -22.72 -7.74 -6.39
N GLN A 257 -23.66 -7.52 -7.31
CA GLN A 257 -24.09 -8.57 -8.22
C GLN A 257 -22.91 -8.95 -9.14
N ARG A 258 -22.54 -10.20 -9.15
CA ARG A 258 -21.47 -10.77 -9.94
C ARG A 258 -21.95 -11.34 -11.24
#